data_be7ca6fd07238158535b8a063f7b2c36
#
_entry.id   be7ca6fd07238158535b8a063f7b2c36
#
_cell.length_a   1.000
_cell.length_b   1.000
_cell.length_c   1.000
_cell.angle_alpha   90.00
_cell.angle_beta   90.00
_cell.angle_gamma   90.00
#
_symmetry.space_group_name_H-M   'P 1'
#
loop_
_entity.id
_entity.type
_entity.pdbx_description
1 polymer ?
#
loop_
_entity_poly.entity_id
_entity_poly.type
_entity_poly.pdbx_seq_one_letter_code
_entity_poly.pdbx_strand_id
1 'polypeptide(L)'
;MKLKMYLALLAMGMLSLQSCNDDDDDLPNSKVPEAVRNAFDSSFSNTANLSWETKTVSQGQYYKAEFNNKSDNGYKTEAWYTADGSWYMTETEMPYSDIPQAIKTSFESSEYASWKRDNEVERIERAGTEKEIIYIIEVESAQDVDMDLHYSADGILIKAVNDDGDGNNESLLPDAPSSTVT
;
A
#
# COMPACT_ATOMS: atom_id res chain seq x y z
N MET A 1 -15.89 40.30 52.20
CA MET A 1 -14.88 40.25 53.28
C MET A 1 -14.01 39.03 53.06
N LYS A 2 -12.70 39.32 52.82
CA LYS A 2 -11.53 38.46 52.99
C LYS A 2 -11.51 37.08 52.29
N LEU A 3 -10.81 36.92 51.15
CA LEU A 3 -9.37 36.82 50.90
C LEU A 3 -8.66 35.75 51.77
N LYS A 4 -8.13 34.76 51.04
CA LYS A 4 -6.79 34.08 51.16
C LYS A 4 -6.90 32.75 50.46
N MET A 5 -6.39 32.55 49.24
CA MET A 5 -5.00 32.34 48.84
C MET A 5 -4.25 31.35 49.76
N TYR A 6 -4.08 30.11 49.27
CA TYR A 6 -2.86 29.34 49.40
C TYR A 6 -2.57 28.47 48.19
N LEU A 7 -1.47 28.79 47.63
CA LEU A 7 -0.65 28.09 46.67
C LEU A 7 -0.16 26.76 47.29
N ALA A 8 -0.32 25.66 46.56
CA ALA A 8 0.54 24.49 46.77
C ALA A 8 0.86 23.85 45.43
N LEU A 9 2.08 24.08 44.98
CA LEU A 9 2.78 23.29 43.99
C LEU A 9 2.73 21.81 44.39
N LEU A 10 2.37 20.96 43.50
CA LEU A 10 2.99 19.64 43.44
C LEU A 10 3.27 19.28 41.97
N ALA A 11 4.54 19.09 41.77
CA ALA A 11 5.18 18.74 40.54
C ALA A 11 4.96 17.27 40.18
N MET A 12 5.18 17.01 38.89
CA MET A 12 5.65 15.75 38.32
C MET A 12 4.67 14.62 38.11
N GLY A 13 4.49 14.44 36.85
CA GLY A 13 4.05 13.24 36.23
C GLY A 13 3.95 13.47 34.73
N MET A 14 5.06 13.85 34.06
CA MET A 14 5.20 13.65 32.63
C MET A 14 5.29 12.15 32.37
N LEU A 15 4.16 11.50 32.31
CA LEU A 15 4.03 10.31 31.49
C LEU A 15 4.03 10.83 30.06
N SER A 16 5.19 10.80 29.43
CA SER A 16 5.30 10.83 28.00
C SER A 16 4.57 9.58 27.49
N LEU A 17 3.31 9.75 27.14
CA LEU A 17 2.70 8.89 26.15
C LEU A 17 3.52 9.14 24.90
N GLN A 18 4.48 8.24 24.63
CA GLN A 18 4.95 8.06 23.29
C GLN A 18 3.73 7.59 22.52
N SER A 19 3.04 8.56 21.92
CA SER A 19 2.24 8.34 20.73
C SER A 19 3.21 7.65 19.77
N CYS A 20 2.91 6.44 19.38
CA CYS A 20 3.39 5.93 18.12
C CYS A 20 2.80 6.89 17.08
N ASN A 21 3.59 7.86 16.66
CA ASN A 21 3.39 8.51 15.40
C ASN A 21 3.75 7.42 14.37
N ASP A 22 2.81 7.05 13.55
CA ASP A 22 3.10 6.61 12.20
C ASP A 22 3.60 7.88 11.48
N ASP A 23 4.86 8.24 11.76
CA ASP A 23 5.55 9.25 11.01
C ASP A 23 5.95 8.57 9.69
N ASP A 24 5.18 8.83 8.63
CA ASP A 24 5.61 8.67 7.24
C ASP A 24 6.77 9.65 7.01
N ASP A 25 7.90 9.40 7.67
CA ASP A 25 9.10 10.19 7.53
C ASP A 25 9.78 9.80 6.21
N ASP A 26 9.72 10.70 5.24
CA ASP A 26 10.49 10.60 3.99
C ASP A 26 11.92 10.16 4.30
N LEU A 27 12.29 8.96 3.87
CA LEU A 27 13.62 8.44 4.05
C LEU A 27 14.57 9.10 3.04
N PRO A 28 15.59 9.86 3.46
CA PRO A 28 16.55 10.41 2.52
C PRO A 28 17.19 9.31 1.66
N ASN A 29 17.30 9.53 0.36
CA ASN A 29 17.87 8.55 -0.58
C ASN A 29 19.24 8.00 -0.13
N SER A 30 20.03 8.82 0.60
CA SER A 30 21.34 8.40 1.16
C SER A 30 21.22 7.36 2.29
N LYS A 31 20.04 7.17 2.86
CA LYS A 31 19.74 6.18 3.90
C LYS A 31 19.18 4.88 3.33
N VAL A 32 18.72 4.88 2.08
CA VAL A 32 18.28 3.67 1.39
C VAL A 32 19.50 2.79 1.08
N PRO A 33 19.47 1.48 1.37
CA PRO A 33 20.56 0.58 1.02
C PRO A 33 20.93 0.65 -0.45
N GLU A 34 22.21 0.56 -0.76
CA GLU A 34 22.70 0.61 -2.15
C GLU A 34 22.10 -0.51 -3.00
N ALA A 35 21.92 -1.71 -2.44
CA ALA A 35 21.30 -2.83 -3.12
C ALA A 35 19.86 -2.50 -3.56
N VAL A 36 19.07 -1.85 -2.70
CA VAL A 36 17.71 -1.42 -2.99
C VAL A 36 17.69 -0.37 -4.11
N ARG A 37 18.54 0.65 -4.02
CA ARG A 37 18.63 1.69 -5.07
C ARG A 37 19.01 1.11 -6.42
N ASN A 38 20.00 0.20 -6.45
CA ASN A 38 20.43 -0.46 -7.67
C ASN A 38 19.32 -1.34 -8.27
N ALA A 39 18.57 -2.04 -7.45
CA ALA A 39 17.42 -2.84 -7.90
C ALA A 39 16.32 -1.95 -8.48
N PHE A 40 15.99 -0.83 -7.81
CA PHE A 40 15.04 0.16 -8.28
C PHE A 40 15.46 0.77 -9.62
N ASP A 41 16.69 1.29 -9.73
CA ASP A 41 17.23 1.92 -10.94
C ASP A 41 17.27 0.96 -12.14
N SER A 42 17.45 -0.35 -11.85
CA SER A 42 17.44 -1.38 -12.88
C SER A 42 16.02 -1.68 -13.41
N SER A 43 15.01 -1.50 -12.58
CA SER A 43 13.61 -1.79 -12.90
C SER A 43 12.86 -0.58 -13.44
N PHE A 44 13.18 0.62 -12.95
CA PHE A 44 12.46 1.86 -13.21
C PHE A 44 13.40 2.99 -13.67
N SER A 45 13.62 3.08 -14.97
CA SER A 45 14.58 4.03 -15.56
C SER A 45 14.00 5.42 -15.87
N ASN A 46 12.68 5.57 -15.88
CA ASN A 46 11.99 6.80 -16.27
C ASN A 46 10.92 7.17 -15.25
N THR A 47 11.37 7.76 -14.13
CA THR A 47 10.51 8.09 -12.99
C THR A 47 10.53 9.60 -12.70
N ALA A 48 9.50 10.07 -12.00
CA ALA A 48 9.42 11.42 -11.45
C ALA A 48 8.87 11.38 -10.03
N ASN A 49 9.13 12.40 -9.22
CA ASN A 49 8.63 12.57 -7.85
C ASN A 49 8.98 11.38 -6.93
N LEU A 50 10.17 10.80 -7.08
CA LEU A 50 10.61 9.69 -6.26
C LEU A 50 10.79 10.12 -4.80
N SER A 51 10.10 9.43 -3.90
CA SER A 51 10.32 9.45 -2.46
C SER A 51 10.54 8.03 -1.93
N TRP A 52 11.11 7.93 -0.75
CA TRP A 52 11.39 6.67 -0.08
C TRP A 52 10.87 6.70 1.34
N GLU A 53 10.36 5.57 1.79
CA GLU A 53 10.02 5.35 3.19
C GLU A 53 10.41 3.92 3.63
N THR A 54 10.40 3.69 4.93
CA THR A 54 10.51 2.33 5.48
C THR A 54 9.17 1.92 6.05
N LYS A 55 8.74 0.73 5.71
CA LYS A 55 7.55 0.11 6.32
C LYS A 55 7.98 -1.12 7.11
N THR A 56 7.47 -1.23 8.32
CA THR A 56 7.68 -2.42 9.15
C THR A 56 6.35 -3.12 9.30
N VAL A 57 6.28 -4.32 8.77
CA VAL A 57 5.11 -5.21 8.83
C VAL A 57 5.48 -6.49 9.58
N SER A 58 4.50 -7.35 9.85
CA SER A 58 4.73 -8.60 10.57
C SER A 58 5.81 -9.50 9.95
N GLN A 59 6.00 -9.42 8.63
CA GLN A 59 6.98 -10.19 7.87
C GLN A 59 8.40 -9.59 7.88
N GLY A 60 8.56 -8.31 8.30
CA GLY A 60 9.85 -7.64 8.36
C GLY A 60 9.80 -6.16 7.97
N GLN A 61 10.99 -5.59 7.76
CA GLN A 61 11.14 -4.22 7.30
C GLN A 61 11.36 -4.19 5.79
N TYR A 62 10.66 -3.28 5.12
CA TYR A 62 10.76 -3.04 3.68
C TYR A 62 11.15 -1.59 3.41
N TYR A 63 11.72 -1.36 2.24
CA TYR A 63 11.97 -0.06 1.64
C TYR A 63 10.95 0.15 0.53
N LYS A 64 10.10 1.15 0.68
CA LYS A 64 9.06 1.50 -0.29
C LYS A 64 9.50 2.74 -1.06
N ALA A 65 9.55 2.63 -2.39
CA ALA A 65 9.70 3.76 -3.31
C ALA A 65 8.32 4.18 -3.80
N GLU A 66 7.94 5.44 -3.63
CA GLU A 66 6.77 6.03 -4.28
C GLU A 66 7.23 6.96 -5.40
N PHE A 67 6.63 6.84 -6.58
CA PHE A 67 7.04 7.60 -7.76
C PHE A 67 5.96 7.63 -8.85
N ASN A 68 6.08 8.55 -9.80
CA ASN A 68 5.32 8.48 -11.04
C ASN A 68 6.11 7.71 -12.10
N ASN A 69 5.56 6.60 -12.59
CA ASN A 69 6.20 5.76 -13.61
C ASN A 69 5.91 6.30 -15.02
N LYS A 70 6.86 7.06 -15.59
CA LYS A 70 6.71 7.65 -16.92
C LYS A 70 6.70 6.62 -18.05
N SER A 71 7.18 5.43 -17.81
CA SER A 71 7.12 4.32 -18.75
C SER A 71 5.76 3.61 -18.75
N ASP A 72 4.94 3.88 -17.72
CA ASP A 72 3.58 3.36 -17.56
C ASP A 72 2.61 4.53 -17.38
N ASN A 73 2.39 5.30 -18.42
CA ASN A 73 1.48 6.46 -18.51
C ASN A 73 1.69 7.55 -17.43
N GLY A 74 2.71 7.46 -16.60
CA GLY A 74 2.97 8.37 -15.49
C GLY A 74 2.12 8.06 -14.26
N TYR A 75 1.56 6.86 -14.16
CA TYR A 75 0.79 6.42 -13.01
C TYR A 75 1.61 6.48 -11.73
N LYS A 76 0.93 6.79 -10.62
CA LYS A 76 1.50 6.66 -9.29
C LYS A 76 1.80 5.19 -9.04
N THR A 77 3.02 4.93 -8.60
CA THR A 77 3.53 3.56 -8.44
C THR A 77 4.30 3.48 -7.14
N GLU A 78 4.09 2.41 -6.41
CA GLU A 78 4.86 2.03 -5.25
C GLU A 78 5.62 0.74 -5.53
N ALA A 79 6.90 0.69 -5.18
CA ALA A 79 7.72 -0.52 -5.33
C ALA A 79 8.40 -0.86 -4.01
N TRP A 80 8.25 -2.10 -3.57
CA TRP A 80 8.66 -2.57 -2.26
C TRP A 80 9.83 -3.53 -2.37
N TYR A 81 10.85 -3.33 -1.52
CA TYR A 81 12.09 -4.10 -1.53
C TYR A 81 12.49 -4.51 -0.11
N THR A 82 13.11 -5.67 0.01
CA THR A 82 13.86 -6.05 1.21
C THR A 82 15.23 -5.35 1.22
N ALA A 83 15.91 -5.29 2.37
CA ALA A 83 17.17 -4.57 2.54
C ALA A 83 18.32 -5.05 1.63
N ASP A 84 18.25 -6.28 1.15
CA ASP A 84 19.21 -6.87 0.20
C ASP A 84 18.91 -6.53 -1.27
N GLY A 85 17.85 -5.72 -1.52
CA GLY A 85 17.43 -5.32 -2.84
C GLY A 85 16.53 -6.31 -3.57
N SER A 86 16.07 -7.37 -2.90
CA SER A 86 15.08 -8.26 -3.49
C SER A 86 13.76 -7.52 -3.65
N TRP A 87 13.24 -7.49 -4.87
CA TRP A 87 11.91 -6.93 -5.15
C TRP A 87 10.83 -7.81 -4.53
N TYR A 88 9.86 -7.17 -3.89
CA TYR A 88 8.79 -7.84 -3.18
C TYR A 88 7.46 -7.69 -3.91
N MET A 89 7.04 -6.45 -4.17
CA MET A 89 5.83 -6.15 -4.93
C MET A 89 5.91 -4.77 -5.57
N THR A 90 5.02 -4.52 -6.51
CA THR A 90 4.72 -3.20 -7.07
C THR A 90 3.22 -3.00 -7.05
N GLU A 91 2.79 -1.85 -6.60
CA GLU A 91 1.42 -1.35 -6.66
C GLU A 91 1.36 -0.18 -7.63
N THR A 92 0.33 -0.12 -8.45
CA THR A 92 0.14 0.96 -9.42
C THR A 92 -1.32 1.40 -9.41
N GLU A 93 -1.56 2.66 -9.08
CA GLU A 93 -2.86 3.30 -9.18
C GLU A 93 -3.12 3.68 -10.64
N MET A 94 -4.20 3.18 -11.23
CA MET A 94 -4.51 3.42 -12.63
C MET A 94 -6.01 3.66 -12.85
N PRO A 95 -6.40 4.47 -13.86
CA PRO A 95 -7.81 4.68 -14.14
C PRO A 95 -8.53 3.38 -14.53
N TYR A 96 -9.77 3.22 -14.10
CA TYR A 96 -10.62 2.09 -14.51
C TYR A 96 -10.72 1.95 -16.04
N SER A 97 -10.63 3.04 -16.80
CA SER A 97 -10.61 2.97 -18.27
C SER A 97 -9.49 2.12 -18.83
N ASP A 98 -8.38 1.99 -18.09
CA ASP A 98 -7.13 1.44 -18.58
C ASP A 98 -6.88 -0.01 -18.13
N ILE A 99 -7.73 -0.56 -17.24
CA ILE A 99 -7.64 -1.97 -16.85
C ILE A 99 -8.10 -2.92 -17.98
N PRO A 100 -7.73 -4.21 -17.93
CA PRO A 100 -8.15 -5.21 -18.94
C PRO A 100 -9.66 -5.29 -19.14
N GLN A 101 -10.09 -5.42 -20.40
CA GLN A 101 -11.51 -5.50 -20.74
C GLN A 101 -12.21 -6.70 -20.10
N ALA A 102 -11.50 -7.80 -19.87
CA ALA A 102 -12.04 -8.97 -19.20
C ALA A 102 -12.53 -8.65 -17.77
N ILE A 103 -11.75 -7.84 -17.02
CA ILE A 103 -12.11 -7.39 -15.69
C ILE A 103 -13.34 -6.49 -15.73
N LYS A 104 -13.38 -5.50 -16.65
CA LYS A 104 -14.54 -4.62 -16.84
C LYS A 104 -15.81 -5.42 -17.09
N THR A 105 -15.75 -6.38 -18.02
CA THR A 105 -16.90 -7.23 -18.36
C THR A 105 -17.35 -8.07 -17.16
N SER A 106 -16.41 -8.62 -16.40
CA SER A 106 -16.71 -9.41 -15.20
C SER A 106 -17.36 -8.54 -14.11
N PHE A 107 -16.77 -7.37 -13.82
CA PHE A 107 -17.31 -6.43 -12.84
C PHE A 107 -18.72 -5.96 -13.22
N GLU A 108 -18.91 -5.50 -14.46
CA GLU A 108 -20.19 -4.99 -14.96
C GLU A 108 -21.31 -6.06 -14.98
N SER A 109 -20.93 -7.35 -14.91
CA SER A 109 -21.87 -8.48 -14.84
C SER A 109 -22.04 -9.03 -13.42
N SER A 110 -21.31 -8.49 -12.44
CA SER A 110 -21.33 -8.95 -11.04
C SER A 110 -22.49 -8.35 -10.25
N GLU A 111 -22.70 -8.87 -9.04
CA GLU A 111 -23.63 -8.29 -8.06
C GLU A 111 -23.21 -6.89 -7.60
N TYR A 112 -21.94 -6.52 -7.76
CA TYR A 112 -21.38 -5.23 -7.39
C TYR A 112 -21.51 -4.17 -8.49
N ALA A 113 -22.01 -4.49 -9.67
CA ALA A 113 -22.10 -3.58 -10.82
C ALA A 113 -22.90 -2.29 -10.56
N SER A 114 -23.83 -2.33 -9.59
CA SER A 114 -24.65 -1.18 -9.19
C SER A 114 -24.08 -0.39 -8.01
N TRP A 115 -22.98 -0.84 -7.41
CA TRP A 115 -22.33 -0.13 -6.31
C TRP A 115 -21.53 1.07 -6.85
N LYS A 116 -21.32 2.04 -6.01
CA LYS A 116 -20.44 3.17 -6.35
C LYS A 116 -19.01 2.64 -6.39
N ARG A 117 -18.36 2.77 -7.52
CA ARG A 117 -16.97 2.35 -7.75
C ARG A 117 -16.05 3.56 -7.63
N ASP A 118 -14.84 3.38 -7.10
CA ASP A 118 -13.80 4.39 -7.20
C ASP A 118 -13.32 4.57 -8.66
N ASN A 119 -12.74 5.73 -8.95
CA ASN A 119 -12.22 6.06 -10.28
C ASN A 119 -10.91 5.35 -10.60
N GLU A 120 -10.13 5.07 -9.58
CA GLU A 120 -8.84 4.40 -9.64
C GLU A 120 -8.99 2.93 -9.30
N VAL A 121 -8.07 2.14 -9.79
CA VAL A 121 -7.95 0.70 -9.59
C VAL A 121 -6.49 0.41 -9.29
N GLU A 122 -6.24 -0.38 -8.29
CA GLU A 122 -4.90 -0.81 -7.94
C GLU A 122 -4.51 -2.04 -8.76
N ARG A 123 -3.34 -1.98 -9.38
CA ARG A 123 -2.69 -3.14 -9.99
C ARG A 123 -1.54 -3.58 -9.12
N ILE A 124 -1.66 -4.74 -8.51
CA ILE A 124 -0.64 -5.35 -7.67
C ILE A 124 0.14 -6.40 -8.47
N GLU A 125 1.45 -6.23 -8.53
CA GLU A 125 2.38 -7.21 -9.08
C GLU A 125 3.25 -7.78 -7.95
N ARG A 126 3.30 -9.10 -7.81
CA ARG A 126 3.99 -9.76 -6.70
C ARG A 126 5.15 -10.61 -7.17
N ALA A 127 6.21 -10.65 -6.33
CA ALA A 127 7.28 -11.62 -6.49
C ALA A 127 6.79 -13.03 -6.14
N GLY A 128 7.18 -14.01 -6.94
CA GLY A 128 6.80 -15.41 -6.74
C GLY A 128 7.45 -16.30 -7.78
N THR A 129 7.12 -17.59 -7.77
CA THR A 129 7.56 -18.55 -8.80
C THR A 129 7.03 -18.19 -10.19
N GLU A 130 5.83 -17.61 -10.24
CA GLU A 130 5.26 -16.93 -11.40
C GLU A 130 4.81 -15.55 -10.93
N LYS A 131 5.02 -14.54 -11.76
CA LYS A 131 4.59 -13.17 -11.46
C LYS A 131 3.07 -13.12 -11.39
N GLU A 132 2.53 -12.90 -10.20
CA GLU A 132 1.11 -12.74 -10.00
C GLU A 132 0.71 -11.28 -10.23
N ILE A 133 -0.36 -11.07 -11.01
CA ILE A 133 -0.94 -9.75 -11.23
C ILE A 133 -2.41 -9.78 -10.79
N ILE A 134 -2.73 -8.92 -9.83
CA ILE A 134 -4.08 -8.75 -9.28
C ILE A 134 -4.52 -7.32 -9.53
N TYR A 135 -5.80 -7.11 -9.81
CA TYR A 135 -6.44 -5.80 -9.89
C TYR A 135 -7.47 -5.70 -8.78
N ILE A 136 -7.47 -4.60 -8.05
CA ILE A 136 -8.40 -4.35 -6.95
C ILE A 136 -9.31 -3.21 -7.36
N ILE A 137 -10.61 -3.46 -7.35
CA ILE A 137 -11.66 -2.47 -7.58
C ILE A 137 -12.36 -2.22 -6.26
N GLU A 138 -12.24 -1.01 -5.74
CA GLU A 138 -12.96 -0.57 -4.55
C GLU A 138 -14.39 -0.17 -4.92
N VAL A 139 -15.35 -0.64 -4.12
CA VAL A 139 -16.77 -0.36 -4.32
C VAL A 139 -17.47 -0.13 -3.00
N GLU A 140 -18.39 0.85 -2.99
CA GLU A 140 -19.19 1.24 -1.84
C GLU A 140 -20.68 0.97 -2.11
N SER A 141 -21.37 0.29 -1.19
CA SER A 141 -22.81 0.07 -1.28
C SER A 141 -23.61 1.30 -0.86
N ALA A 142 -24.92 1.31 -1.15
CA ALA A 142 -25.83 2.35 -0.69
C ALA A 142 -26.04 2.36 0.85
N GLN A 143 -25.49 1.39 1.58
CA GLN A 143 -25.53 1.26 3.03
C GLN A 143 -24.17 1.53 3.68
N ASP A 144 -23.25 2.21 2.97
CA ASP A 144 -21.90 2.54 3.42
C ASP A 144 -21.09 1.27 3.80
N VAL A 145 -21.18 0.22 2.98
CA VAL A 145 -20.31 -0.96 3.07
C VAL A 145 -19.29 -0.90 1.96
N ASP A 146 -18.02 -0.84 2.33
CA ASP A 146 -16.88 -0.79 1.41
C ASP A 146 -16.32 -2.19 1.18
N MET A 147 -16.01 -2.49 -0.07
CA MET A 147 -15.50 -3.80 -0.48
C MET A 147 -14.39 -3.67 -1.51
N ASP A 148 -13.32 -4.44 -1.30
CA ASP A 148 -12.23 -4.65 -2.26
C ASP A 148 -12.50 -5.90 -3.10
N LEU A 149 -12.63 -5.70 -4.38
CA LEU A 149 -12.87 -6.77 -5.35
C LEU A 149 -11.57 -7.12 -6.06
N HIS A 150 -10.97 -8.26 -5.71
CA HIS A 150 -9.71 -8.72 -6.26
C HIS A 150 -9.93 -9.56 -7.51
N TYR A 151 -9.44 -9.10 -8.64
CA TYR A 151 -9.55 -9.77 -9.94
C TYR A 151 -8.18 -10.23 -10.45
N SER A 152 -8.14 -11.41 -11.07
CA SER A 152 -7.01 -11.79 -11.92
C SER A 152 -7.03 -11.01 -13.24
N ALA A 153 -5.91 -10.96 -13.95
CA ALA A 153 -5.79 -10.23 -15.23
C ALA A 153 -6.75 -10.72 -16.33
N ASP A 154 -7.22 -11.96 -16.25
CA ASP A 154 -8.20 -12.57 -17.13
C ASP A 154 -9.67 -12.37 -16.71
N GLY A 155 -9.89 -11.59 -15.64
CA GLY A 155 -11.22 -11.17 -15.19
C GLY A 155 -11.92 -12.13 -14.25
N ILE A 156 -11.20 -13.04 -13.60
CA ILE A 156 -11.78 -13.92 -12.57
C ILE A 156 -11.81 -13.15 -11.24
N LEU A 157 -12.98 -13.02 -10.63
CA LEU A 157 -13.08 -12.52 -9.25
C LEU A 157 -12.52 -13.58 -8.30
N ILE A 158 -11.35 -13.28 -7.69
CA ILE A 158 -10.63 -14.18 -6.79
C ILE A 158 -11.24 -14.14 -5.40
N LYS A 159 -11.50 -12.93 -4.90
CA LYS A 159 -12.12 -12.69 -3.60
C LYS A 159 -12.77 -11.31 -3.54
N ALA A 160 -13.71 -11.13 -2.64
CA ALA A 160 -14.23 -9.86 -2.19
C ALA A 160 -13.97 -9.75 -0.69
N VAL A 161 -13.37 -8.66 -0.27
CA VAL A 161 -12.98 -8.40 1.13
C VAL A 161 -13.67 -7.14 1.60
N ASN A 162 -14.19 -7.13 2.82
CA ASN A 162 -14.72 -5.91 3.41
C ASN A 162 -13.54 -5.00 3.77
N ASP A 163 -13.56 -3.77 3.25
CA ASP A 163 -12.58 -2.76 3.64
C ASP A 163 -13.07 -2.10 4.93
N ASP A 164 -12.49 -2.52 6.06
CA ASP A 164 -12.81 -1.94 7.38
C ASP A 164 -12.18 -0.55 7.60
N GLY A 165 -11.64 0.06 6.54
CA GLY A 165 -11.17 1.46 6.53
C GLY A 165 -9.88 1.72 7.31
N ASP A 166 -9.13 0.70 7.69
CA ASP A 166 -7.81 0.89 8.32
C ASP A 166 -6.66 1.05 7.31
N GLY A 167 -7.00 1.09 6.00
CA GLY A 167 -6.11 1.52 4.91
C GLY A 167 -4.78 0.76 4.81
N ASN A 168 -4.67 -0.33 5.55
CA ASN A 168 -3.45 -1.12 5.59
C ASN A 168 -3.49 -2.18 4.51
N ASN A 169 -2.90 -1.89 3.36
CA ASN A 169 -2.59 -2.87 2.32
C ASN A 169 -1.66 -4.02 2.81
N GLU A 170 -1.43 -4.12 4.12
CA GLU A 170 -0.66 -5.20 4.73
C GLU A 170 -1.26 -6.59 4.39
N SER A 171 -2.58 -6.68 4.20
CA SER A 171 -3.24 -7.90 3.76
C SER A 171 -2.93 -8.27 2.31
N LEU A 172 -2.37 -7.33 1.53
CA LEU A 172 -1.94 -7.52 0.15
C LEU A 172 -0.48 -8.00 0.06
N LEU A 173 0.28 -7.84 1.14
CA LEU A 173 1.65 -8.34 1.18
C LEU A 173 1.61 -9.88 1.08
N PRO A 174 2.35 -10.50 0.17
CA PRO A 174 2.42 -11.95 0.08
C PRO A 174 2.91 -12.52 1.40
N ASP A 175 2.40 -13.68 1.80
CA ASP A 175 2.95 -14.42 2.91
C ASP A 175 4.45 -14.62 2.69
N ALA A 176 5.23 -14.46 3.76
CA ALA A 176 6.67 -14.71 3.68
C ALA A 176 6.92 -16.08 3.02
N PRO A 177 7.87 -16.19 2.07
CA PRO A 177 8.15 -17.47 1.44
C PRO A 177 8.44 -18.47 2.55
N SER A 178 7.64 -19.55 2.58
CA SER A 178 7.84 -20.65 3.53
C SER A 178 9.28 -21.12 3.39
N SER A 179 10.09 -20.85 4.40
CA SER A 179 11.45 -21.38 4.47
C SER A 179 11.36 -22.90 4.64
N THR A 180 11.26 -23.62 3.53
CA THR A 180 11.57 -25.04 3.49
C THR A 180 13.07 -25.16 3.71
N VAL A 181 13.48 -25.21 4.98
CA VAL A 181 14.80 -25.69 5.36
C VAL A 181 14.84 -27.18 5.02
N THR A 182 15.55 -27.52 3.97
CA THR A 182 16.02 -28.88 3.69
C THR A 182 17.31 -29.16 4.45
#